data_ce8cbb73779c1893a6004b081ddc7e13
#
_entry.id   ce8cbb73779c1893a6004b081ddc7e13
#
_cell.length_a   1.000
_cell.length_b   1.000
_cell.length_c   1.000
_cell.angle_alpha   90.00
_cell.angle_beta   90.00
_cell.angle_gamma   90.00
#
_symmetry.space_group_name_H-M   'P 1'
#
loop_
_entity.id
_entity.type
_entity.pdbx_description
1 polymer ?
#
loop_
_entity_poly.entity_id
_entity_poly.type
_entity_poly.pdbx_seq_one_letter_code
_entity_poly.pdbx_strand_id
1 'polypeptide(L)'
;MEAIRVGFVGNPNCGKTTLFNAYTGANLKVANWPGVTVERVEGETAYKGQPLKLIDLPGIYSLTSYSIEEKVSRKCIMNNEVDVIINVVDASALERNLYLTMQLLELGKPVILALNMMDIVEERGMEIDLHRLPEMLGGIPVVPVSARKRTGLDVLMHAVVHHYEEKHKPDVVRYQEYLEEKIAVLAQKIEETYGIKENQRWYAIKLLARDEEVQKEYPIEDSNILDRLSLIHIS
;
A
#
# COMPACT_ATOMS: atom_id res chain seq x y z
N MET A 1 14.29 -21.18 -6.91
CA MET A 1 13.32 -20.38 -6.12
C MET A 1 12.74 -19.33 -7.06
N GLU A 2 11.45 -19.14 -7.01
CA GLU A 2 10.78 -18.05 -7.72
C GLU A 2 11.14 -16.71 -7.09
N ALA A 3 11.23 -15.65 -7.89
CA ALA A 3 11.56 -14.33 -7.38
C ALA A 3 10.34 -13.71 -6.69
N ILE A 4 10.53 -13.17 -5.47
CA ILE A 4 9.49 -12.41 -4.77
C ILE A 4 9.37 -11.04 -5.46
N ARG A 5 8.14 -10.67 -5.84
CA ARG A 5 7.84 -9.39 -6.48
C ARG A 5 7.49 -8.36 -5.41
N VAL A 6 8.31 -7.33 -5.31
CA VAL A 6 8.21 -6.31 -4.25
C VAL A 6 7.86 -4.96 -4.87
N GLY A 7 6.71 -4.41 -4.53
CA GLY A 7 6.27 -3.09 -4.96
C GLY A 7 6.69 -1.99 -3.98
N PHE A 8 7.38 -0.97 -4.47
CA PHE A 8 7.66 0.24 -3.70
C PHE A 8 6.54 1.26 -3.93
N VAL A 9 5.85 1.62 -2.88
CA VAL A 9 4.72 2.56 -2.87
C VAL A 9 5.00 3.67 -1.88
N GLY A 10 4.61 4.89 -2.18
CA GLY A 10 4.76 6.00 -1.24
C GLY A 10 4.36 7.34 -1.85
N ASN A 11 4.24 8.33 -0.98
CA ASN A 11 3.93 9.69 -1.39
C ASN A 11 5.06 10.29 -2.24
N PRO A 12 4.75 11.22 -3.14
CA PRO A 12 5.79 12.00 -3.81
C PRO A 12 6.77 12.61 -2.80
N ASN A 13 8.06 12.55 -3.12
CA ASN A 13 9.17 13.08 -2.30
C ASN A 13 9.42 12.41 -0.94
N CYS A 14 8.84 11.25 -0.64
CA CYS A 14 9.16 10.47 0.55
C CYS A 14 10.52 9.74 0.47
N GLY A 15 11.27 9.90 -0.62
CA GLY A 15 12.55 9.24 -0.85
C GLY A 15 12.44 7.81 -1.41
N LYS A 16 11.28 7.43 -1.93
CA LYS A 16 10.98 6.10 -2.49
C LYS A 16 12.00 5.68 -3.56
N THR A 17 12.20 6.50 -4.59
CA THR A 17 13.15 6.21 -5.67
C THR A 17 14.60 6.15 -5.19
N THR A 18 14.97 6.96 -4.21
CA THR A 18 16.30 6.89 -3.59
C THR A 18 16.50 5.55 -2.88
N LEU A 19 15.49 5.11 -2.12
CA LEU A 19 15.50 3.83 -1.43
C LEU A 19 15.53 2.66 -2.43
N PHE A 20 14.72 2.71 -3.47
CA PHE A 20 14.69 1.73 -4.55
C PHE A 20 16.07 1.58 -5.23
N ASN A 21 16.69 2.71 -5.60
CA ASN A 21 18.01 2.73 -6.24
C ASN A 21 19.12 2.22 -5.31
N ALA A 22 18.95 2.33 -4.00
CA ALA A 22 19.92 1.80 -3.03
C ALA A 22 20.03 0.26 -3.11
N TYR A 23 18.99 -0.43 -3.58
CA TYR A 23 18.99 -1.88 -3.76
C TYR A 23 19.32 -2.35 -5.18
N THR A 24 18.88 -1.61 -6.19
CA THR A 24 18.97 -2.04 -7.60
C THR A 24 20.26 -1.59 -8.29
N GLY A 25 20.90 -0.53 -7.78
CA GLY A 25 22.08 0.04 -8.42
C GLY A 25 21.80 0.47 -9.87
N ALA A 26 22.67 0.04 -10.81
CA ALA A 26 22.57 0.39 -12.23
C ALA A 26 21.71 -0.59 -13.07
N ASN A 27 21.24 -1.68 -12.47
CA ASN A 27 20.51 -2.74 -13.19
C ASN A 27 19.01 -2.45 -13.21
N LEU A 28 18.61 -1.45 -13.97
CA LEU A 28 17.23 -1.03 -14.10
C LEU A 28 16.68 -1.37 -15.48
N LYS A 29 15.43 -1.86 -15.52
CA LYS A 29 14.61 -1.95 -16.72
C LYS A 29 13.56 -0.87 -16.67
N VAL A 30 13.56 0.00 -17.67
CA VAL A 30 12.60 1.10 -17.78
C VAL A 30 11.70 0.83 -18.98
N ALA A 31 10.40 0.87 -18.76
CA ALA A 31 9.37 0.74 -19.79
C ALA A 31 8.20 1.66 -19.43
N ASN A 32 7.17 1.70 -20.24
CA ASN A 32 5.92 2.36 -19.85
C ASN A 32 4.91 1.30 -19.37
N TRP A 33 4.05 1.71 -18.45
CA TRP A 33 2.90 0.89 -18.11
C TRP A 33 1.99 0.72 -19.33
N PRO A 34 1.37 -0.46 -19.53
CA PRO A 34 0.55 -0.72 -20.70
C PRO A 34 -0.57 0.33 -20.88
N GLY A 35 -0.61 0.95 -22.08
CA GLY A 35 -1.64 1.90 -22.45
C GLY A 35 -1.55 3.32 -21.87
N VAL A 36 -0.47 3.64 -21.17
CA VAL A 36 -0.26 4.97 -20.56
C VAL A 36 1.19 5.43 -20.72
N THR A 37 1.44 6.73 -20.52
CA THR A 37 2.79 7.35 -20.61
C THR A 37 3.55 7.34 -19.29
N VAL A 38 3.06 6.64 -18.28
CA VAL A 38 3.69 6.53 -16.96
C VAL A 38 4.82 5.50 -17.03
N GLU A 39 5.99 5.86 -16.53
CA GLU A 39 7.14 4.95 -16.50
C GLU A 39 6.95 3.82 -15.49
N ARG A 40 7.37 2.62 -15.90
CA ARG A 40 7.52 1.43 -15.07
C ARG A 40 9.00 1.14 -14.92
N VAL A 41 9.50 1.25 -13.70
CA VAL A 41 10.89 0.96 -13.38
C VAL A 41 10.97 -0.32 -12.57
N GLU A 42 11.74 -1.27 -13.07
CA GLU A 42 11.98 -2.56 -12.43
C GLU A 42 13.47 -2.77 -12.18
N GLY A 43 13.79 -3.45 -11.11
CA GLY A 43 15.15 -3.87 -10.80
C GLY A 43 15.17 -5.26 -10.19
N GLU A 44 16.31 -5.91 -10.29
CA GLU A 44 16.55 -7.24 -9.73
C GLU A 44 17.62 -7.18 -8.67
N THR A 45 17.43 -7.86 -7.56
CA THR A 45 18.38 -8.02 -6.47
C THR A 45 18.20 -9.38 -5.81
N ALA A 46 19.01 -9.69 -4.81
CA ALA A 46 18.84 -10.88 -4.00
C ALA A 46 19.15 -10.60 -2.53
N TYR A 47 18.42 -11.25 -1.64
CA TYR A 47 18.68 -11.23 -0.21
C TYR A 47 18.91 -12.65 0.31
N LYS A 48 20.10 -12.92 0.85
CA LYS A 48 20.50 -14.26 1.37
C LYS A 48 20.16 -15.43 0.42
N GLY A 49 20.35 -15.22 -0.89
CA GLY A 49 20.07 -16.23 -1.92
C GLY A 49 18.64 -16.26 -2.44
N GLN A 50 17.69 -15.55 -1.80
CA GLN A 50 16.35 -15.38 -2.33
C GLN A 50 16.34 -14.28 -3.39
N PRO A 51 15.98 -14.58 -4.66
CA PRO A 51 15.86 -13.56 -5.69
C PRO A 51 14.65 -12.66 -5.45
N LEU A 52 14.84 -11.37 -5.71
CA LEU A 52 13.81 -10.33 -5.54
C LEU A 52 13.69 -9.53 -6.83
N LYS A 53 12.45 -9.34 -7.29
CA LYS A 53 12.11 -8.42 -8.37
C LYS A 53 11.44 -7.19 -7.76
N LEU A 54 12.11 -6.05 -7.85
CA LEU A 54 11.65 -4.79 -7.30
C LEU A 54 10.93 -3.98 -8.39
N ILE A 55 9.79 -3.39 -8.05
CA ILE A 55 8.98 -2.57 -8.94
C ILE A 55 8.77 -1.21 -8.27
N ASP A 56 9.27 -0.14 -8.89
CA ASP A 56 9.03 1.22 -8.42
C ASP A 56 7.68 1.71 -8.98
N LEU A 57 6.68 1.83 -8.12
CA LEU A 57 5.37 2.35 -8.47
C LEU A 57 5.38 3.88 -8.46
N PRO A 58 4.54 4.54 -9.27
CA PRO A 58 4.42 5.99 -9.25
C PRO A 58 4.17 6.54 -7.85
N GLY A 59 4.70 7.75 -7.57
CA GLY A 59 4.41 8.44 -6.30
C GLY A 59 2.96 8.87 -6.26
N ILE A 60 2.23 8.44 -5.23
CA ILE A 60 0.80 8.67 -5.06
C ILE A 60 0.46 9.10 -3.64
N TYR A 61 -0.61 9.84 -3.45
CA TYR A 61 -1.12 10.20 -2.12
C TYR A 61 -2.24 9.29 -1.64
N SER A 62 -2.89 8.60 -2.56
CA SER A 62 -4.01 7.71 -2.28
C SER A 62 -4.14 6.62 -3.34
N LEU A 63 -4.99 5.63 -3.09
CA LEU A 63 -5.41 4.60 -4.06
C LEU A 63 -6.79 4.93 -4.66
N THR A 64 -7.12 6.20 -4.75
CA THR A 64 -8.27 6.67 -5.52
C THR A 64 -7.97 6.59 -7.02
N SER A 65 -8.94 6.87 -7.85
CA SER A 65 -8.78 6.77 -9.31
C SER A 65 -8.72 8.14 -10.00
N TYR A 66 -8.28 9.18 -9.29
CA TYR A 66 -8.26 10.53 -9.85
C TYR A 66 -7.12 10.75 -10.84
N SER A 67 -5.91 10.28 -10.52
CA SER A 67 -4.77 10.41 -11.42
C SER A 67 -4.46 9.11 -12.17
N ILE A 68 -3.70 9.20 -13.27
CA ILE A 68 -3.25 8.04 -14.02
C ILE A 68 -2.29 7.22 -13.16
N GLU A 69 -1.44 7.87 -12.38
CA GLU A 69 -0.47 7.28 -11.46
C GLU A 69 -1.17 6.44 -10.38
N GLU A 70 -2.26 6.96 -9.80
CA GLU A 70 -3.07 6.24 -8.82
C GLU A 70 -3.74 5.00 -9.43
N LYS A 71 -4.30 5.13 -10.63
CA LYS A 71 -4.91 4.01 -11.37
C LYS A 71 -3.89 2.91 -11.68
N VAL A 72 -2.70 3.29 -12.13
CA VAL A 72 -1.62 2.35 -12.43
C VAL A 72 -1.17 1.61 -11.18
N SER A 73 -0.89 2.33 -10.10
CA SER A 73 -0.46 1.74 -8.83
C SER A 73 -1.52 0.80 -8.25
N ARG A 74 -2.78 1.24 -8.25
CA ARG A 74 -3.92 0.43 -7.81
C ARG A 74 -4.06 -0.86 -8.62
N LYS A 75 -4.03 -0.78 -9.96
CA LYS A 75 -4.12 -1.97 -10.84
C LYS A 75 -2.98 -2.94 -10.61
N CYS A 76 -1.75 -2.47 -10.51
CA CYS A 76 -0.59 -3.30 -10.23
C CYS A 76 -0.74 -4.11 -8.94
N ILE A 77 -1.19 -3.45 -7.87
CA ILE A 77 -1.38 -4.10 -6.56
C ILE A 77 -2.53 -5.09 -6.61
N MET A 78 -3.66 -4.71 -7.19
CA MET A 78 -4.87 -5.55 -7.23
C MET A 78 -4.75 -6.75 -8.17
N ASN A 79 -4.03 -6.61 -9.29
CA ASN A 79 -3.81 -7.69 -10.25
C ASN A 79 -2.73 -8.69 -9.83
N ASN A 80 -2.33 -8.68 -8.55
CA ASN A 80 -1.30 -9.58 -8.04
C ASN A 80 0.04 -9.50 -8.79
N GLU A 81 0.41 -8.32 -9.32
CA GLU A 81 1.73 -8.11 -9.93
C GLU A 81 2.83 -7.95 -8.87
N VAL A 82 2.45 -7.72 -7.61
CA VAL A 82 3.33 -7.65 -6.45
C VAL A 82 2.87 -8.63 -5.37
N ASP A 83 3.82 -9.25 -4.69
CA ASP A 83 3.60 -10.20 -3.60
C ASP A 83 3.69 -9.52 -2.24
N VAL A 84 4.60 -8.54 -2.11
CA VAL A 84 4.85 -7.76 -0.89
C VAL A 84 4.95 -6.29 -1.26
N ILE A 85 4.43 -5.42 -0.41
CA ILE A 85 4.47 -3.97 -0.58
C ILE A 85 5.43 -3.38 0.45
N ILE A 86 6.41 -2.59 0.00
CA ILE A 86 7.15 -1.66 0.83
C ILE A 86 6.48 -0.29 0.70
N ASN A 87 5.80 0.12 1.74
CA ASN A 87 5.24 1.47 1.83
C ASN A 87 6.31 2.41 2.39
N VAL A 88 6.88 3.25 1.54
CA VAL A 88 7.90 4.23 1.91
C VAL A 88 7.23 5.50 2.41
N VAL A 89 7.55 5.87 3.64
CA VAL A 89 6.94 6.97 4.36
C VAL A 89 8.02 7.96 4.80
N ASP A 90 7.78 9.24 4.60
CA ASP A 90 8.59 10.30 5.19
C ASP A 90 8.30 10.39 6.69
N ALA A 91 9.21 9.90 7.51
CA ALA A 91 9.08 9.88 8.96
C ALA A 91 8.97 11.29 9.58
N SER A 92 9.51 12.31 8.91
CA SER A 92 9.42 13.71 9.38
C SER A 92 8.06 14.36 9.11
N ALA A 93 7.18 13.69 8.32
CA ALA A 93 5.83 14.12 7.98
C ALA A 93 4.85 12.94 8.04
N LEU A 94 4.91 12.16 9.13
CA LEU A 94 4.28 10.86 9.28
C LEU A 94 2.76 10.90 9.05
N GLU A 95 2.04 11.82 9.68
CA GLU A 95 0.58 11.92 9.63
C GLU A 95 0.04 11.94 8.18
N ARG A 96 0.62 12.81 7.34
CA ARG A 96 0.21 12.92 5.93
C ARG A 96 0.46 11.64 5.13
N ASN A 97 1.52 10.91 5.46
CA ASN A 97 1.92 9.72 4.73
C ASN A 97 1.11 8.48 5.14
N LEU A 98 0.63 8.41 6.40
CA LEU A 98 -0.14 7.28 6.91
C LEU A 98 -1.51 7.12 6.24
N TYR A 99 -2.05 8.14 5.60
CA TYR A 99 -3.31 8.03 4.84
C TYR A 99 -3.22 6.97 3.73
N LEU A 100 -2.14 6.98 2.96
CA LEU A 100 -1.88 5.94 1.94
C LEU A 100 -1.64 4.58 2.60
N THR A 101 -0.92 4.54 3.71
CA THR A 101 -0.68 3.31 4.47
C THR A 101 -1.98 2.61 4.84
N MET A 102 -2.94 3.35 5.40
CA MET A 102 -4.25 2.81 5.77
C MET A 102 -4.97 2.18 4.58
N GLN A 103 -4.93 2.80 3.41
CA GLN A 103 -5.55 2.27 2.20
C GLN A 103 -4.85 1.00 1.68
N LEU A 104 -3.53 0.90 1.84
CA LEU A 104 -2.78 -0.30 1.49
C LEU A 104 -3.13 -1.48 2.42
N LEU A 105 -3.32 -1.22 3.71
CA LEU A 105 -3.72 -2.24 4.68
C LEU A 105 -5.12 -2.82 4.36
N GLU A 106 -6.02 -1.98 3.87
CA GLU A 106 -7.37 -2.41 3.45
C GLU A 106 -7.36 -3.42 2.29
N LEU A 107 -6.29 -3.43 1.47
CA LEU A 107 -6.13 -4.40 0.37
C LEU A 107 -5.73 -5.80 0.85
N GLY A 108 -5.38 -5.98 2.13
CA GLY A 108 -5.02 -7.28 2.70
C GLY A 108 -3.77 -7.91 2.11
N LYS A 109 -2.90 -7.12 1.45
CA LYS A 109 -1.58 -7.55 0.99
C LYS A 109 -0.56 -7.46 2.11
N PRO A 110 0.50 -8.28 2.12
CA PRO A 110 1.64 -8.06 3.00
C PRO A 110 2.24 -6.68 2.78
N VAL A 111 2.21 -5.84 3.81
CA VAL A 111 2.75 -4.46 3.80
C VAL A 111 3.84 -4.34 4.85
N ILE A 112 4.95 -3.71 4.48
CA ILE A 112 6.03 -3.32 5.38
C ILE A 112 6.16 -1.81 5.29
N LEU A 113 6.11 -1.14 6.44
CA LEU A 113 6.30 0.31 6.52
C LEU A 113 7.79 0.63 6.63
N ALA A 114 8.35 1.22 5.58
CA ALA A 114 9.69 1.77 5.61
C ALA A 114 9.64 3.23 6.06
N LEU A 115 9.98 3.50 7.33
CA LEU A 115 10.11 4.85 7.87
C LEU A 115 11.41 5.46 7.37
N ASN A 116 11.34 6.16 6.25
CA ASN A 116 12.50 6.81 5.63
C ASN A 116 12.74 8.20 6.23
N MET A 117 13.92 8.76 5.96
CA MET A 117 14.35 10.05 6.47
C MET A 117 14.53 10.09 8.00
N MET A 118 14.87 8.95 8.61
CA MET A 118 15.17 8.89 10.05
C MET A 118 16.32 9.79 10.46
N ASP A 119 17.25 10.05 9.57
CA ASP A 119 18.31 11.04 9.76
C ASP A 119 17.77 12.47 9.96
N ILE A 120 16.67 12.84 9.32
CA ILE A 120 16.00 14.14 9.52
C ILE A 120 15.23 14.17 10.85
N VAL A 121 14.59 13.05 11.22
CA VAL A 121 13.93 12.90 12.52
C VAL A 121 14.92 13.13 13.66
N GLU A 122 16.09 12.47 13.59
CA GLU A 122 17.20 12.66 14.55
C GLU A 122 17.71 14.11 14.57
N GLU A 123 17.99 14.70 13.40
CA GLU A 123 18.47 16.07 13.27
C GLU A 123 17.49 17.11 13.87
N ARG A 124 16.20 16.84 13.82
CA ARG A 124 15.14 17.70 14.36
C ARG A 124 14.77 17.41 15.81
N GLY A 125 15.37 16.39 16.42
CA GLY A 125 15.02 15.96 17.78
C GLY A 125 13.60 15.46 17.94
N MET A 126 13.03 14.90 16.85
CA MET A 126 11.69 14.29 16.88
C MET A 126 11.80 12.86 17.40
N GLU A 127 10.76 12.42 18.10
CA GLU A 127 10.64 11.05 18.59
C GLU A 127 9.45 10.34 17.92
N ILE A 128 9.65 9.10 17.51
CA ILE A 128 8.61 8.22 16.97
C ILE A 128 8.58 6.97 17.84
N ASP A 129 7.42 6.63 18.37
CA ASP A 129 7.22 5.39 19.14
C ASP A 129 7.15 4.18 18.21
N LEU A 130 8.32 3.57 17.99
CA LEU A 130 8.48 2.40 17.12
C LEU A 130 7.87 1.12 17.69
N HIS A 131 7.47 1.10 18.97
CA HIS A 131 6.77 -0.03 19.58
C HIS A 131 5.26 0.09 19.36
N ARG A 132 4.72 1.27 19.55
CA ARG A 132 3.28 1.52 19.44
C ARG A 132 2.80 1.60 17.99
N LEU A 133 3.62 2.13 17.10
CA LEU A 133 3.22 2.35 15.70
C LEU A 133 2.84 1.05 14.97
N PRO A 134 3.57 -0.08 15.08
CA PRO A 134 3.14 -1.36 14.51
C PRO A 134 1.78 -1.82 15.04
N GLU A 135 1.54 -1.72 16.34
CA GLU A 135 0.26 -2.11 16.98
C GLU A 135 -0.91 -1.29 16.41
N MET A 136 -0.72 0.01 16.23
CA MET A 136 -1.74 0.90 15.64
C MET A 136 -2.02 0.60 14.16
N LEU A 137 -1.06 -0.02 13.46
CA LEU A 137 -1.14 -0.35 12.05
C LEU A 137 -1.44 -1.83 11.76
N GLY A 138 -2.11 -2.52 12.69
CA GLY A 138 -2.52 -3.93 12.50
C GLY A 138 -1.36 -4.92 12.50
N GLY A 139 -0.30 -4.63 13.27
CA GLY A 139 0.83 -5.53 13.48
C GLY A 139 1.83 -5.61 12.31
N ILE A 140 1.78 -4.71 11.33
CA ILE A 140 2.73 -4.73 10.23
C ILE A 140 4.15 -4.39 10.70
N PRO A 141 5.20 -4.93 10.04
CA PRO A 141 6.56 -4.52 10.31
C PRO A 141 6.78 -3.04 10.01
N VAL A 142 7.38 -2.34 10.95
CA VAL A 142 7.80 -0.95 10.81
C VAL A 142 9.33 -0.91 10.91
N VAL A 143 9.99 -0.53 9.82
CA VAL A 143 11.45 -0.54 9.72
C VAL A 143 11.97 0.88 9.53
N PRO A 144 12.70 1.44 10.52
CA PRO A 144 13.34 2.74 10.37
C PRO A 144 14.51 2.63 9.40
N VAL A 145 14.54 3.54 8.40
CA VAL A 145 15.57 3.58 7.36
C VAL A 145 16.02 5.01 7.07
N SER A 146 17.23 5.14 6.55
CA SER A 146 17.66 6.35 5.85
C SER A 146 18.26 5.93 4.50
N ALA A 147 17.56 6.20 3.43
CA ALA A 147 18.06 5.93 2.08
C ALA A 147 19.34 6.74 1.80
N ARG A 148 19.42 7.97 2.32
CA ARG A 148 20.60 8.86 2.20
C ARG A 148 21.82 8.30 2.92
N LYS A 149 21.69 7.89 4.18
CA LYS A 149 22.76 7.30 5.00
C LYS A 149 22.96 5.80 4.75
N ARG A 150 22.08 5.17 3.97
CA ARG A 150 22.06 3.72 3.69
C ARG A 150 21.95 2.86 4.96
N THR A 151 21.20 3.32 5.96
CA THR A 151 20.93 2.58 7.20
C THR A 151 19.58 1.87 7.15
N GLY A 152 19.45 0.73 7.86
CA GLY A 152 18.22 -0.06 7.94
C GLY A 152 17.90 -0.90 6.70
N LEU A 153 18.72 -0.83 5.62
CA LEU A 153 18.42 -1.47 4.34
C LEU A 153 18.39 -3.00 4.44
N ASP A 154 19.33 -3.60 5.16
CA ASP A 154 19.38 -5.05 5.35
C ASP A 154 18.18 -5.55 6.17
N VAL A 155 17.80 -4.82 7.21
CA VAL A 155 16.61 -5.12 8.05
C VAL A 155 15.33 -5.05 7.22
N LEU A 156 15.21 -4.09 6.32
CA LEU A 156 14.04 -3.95 5.44
C LEU A 156 13.92 -5.15 4.51
N MET A 157 15.00 -5.61 3.87
CA MET A 157 14.95 -6.80 3.02
C MET A 157 14.71 -8.09 3.81
N HIS A 158 15.24 -8.18 5.04
CA HIS A 158 14.90 -9.28 5.93
C HIS A 158 13.40 -9.34 6.22
N ALA A 159 12.81 -8.19 6.56
CA ALA A 159 11.36 -8.10 6.80
C ALA A 159 10.54 -8.50 5.56
N VAL A 160 10.97 -8.14 4.35
CA VAL A 160 10.32 -8.52 3.09
C VAL A 160 10.26 -10.04 2.93
N VAL A 161 11.42 -10.70 3.04
CA VAL A 161 11.49 -12.15 2.83
C VAL A 161 10.72 -12.91 3.90
N HIS A 162 10.91 -12.54 5.17
CA HIS A 162 10.22 -13.17 6.30
C HIS A 162 8.69 -13.03 6.21
N HIS A 163 8.21 -11.83 5.88
CA HIS A 163 6.77 -11.55 5.76
C HIS A 163 6.11 -12.29 4.60
N TYR A 164 6.85 -12.47 3.50
CA TYR A 164 6.42 -13.27 2.37
C TYR A 164 6.31 -14.75 2.72
N GLU A 165 7.31 -15.32 3.43
CA GLU A 165 7.35 -16.72 3.84
C GLU A 165 6.23 -17.07 4.81
N GLU A 166 5.96 -16.20 5.78
CA GLU A 166 4.89 -16.37 6.76
C GLU A 166 3.49 -16.18 6.19
N LYS A 167 3.35 -15.64 4.98
CA LYS A 167 2.07 -15.24 4.36
C LYS A 167 1.23 -14.36 5.29
N HIS A 168 1.91 -13.58 6.11
CA HIS A 168 1.26 -12.73 7.08
C HIS A 168 0.43 -11.67 6.38
N LYS A 169 -0.86 -11.61 6.72
CA LYS A 169 -1.74 -10.51 6.31
C LYS A 169 -1.91 -9.57 7.49
N PRO A 170 -1.90 -8.25 7.26
CA PRO A 170 -2.16 -7.30 8.34
C PRO A 170 -3.52 -7.58 8.96
N ASP A 171 -3.62 -7.36 10.26
CA ASP A 171 -4.92 -7.33 10.91
C ASP A 171 -5.76 -6.22 10.28
N VAL A 172 -6.99 -6.56 9.97
CA VAL A 172 -7.91 -5.61 9.34
C VAL A 172 -8.19 -4.48 10.33
N VAL A 173 -7.86 -3.25 9.95
CA VAL A 173 -8.26 -2.08 10.71
C VAL A 173 -9.78 -2.02 10.73
N ARG A 174 -10.36 -2.06 11.93
CA ARG A 174 -11.81 -2.04 12.11
C ARG A 174 -12.33 -0.62 12.30
N TYR A 175 -13.38 -0.32 11.59
CA TYR A 175 -14.16 0.90 11.76
C TYR A 175 -15.17 0.75 12.92
N GLN A 176 -16.01 1.76 13.13
CA GLN A 176 -17.11 1.67 14.08
C GLN A 176 -18.09 0.56 13.65
N GLU A 177 -18.70 -0.13 14.62
CA GLU A 177 -19.51 -1.33 14.41
C GLU A 177 -20.58 -1.20 13.31
N TYR A 178 -21.32 -0.08 13.32
CA TYR A 178 -22.33 0.17 12.28
C TYR A 178 -21.76 0.26 10.86
N LEU A 179 -20.52 0.72 10.69
CA LEU A 179 -19.84 0.80 9.40
C LEU A 179 -19.33 -0.57 8.98
N GLU A 180 -18.84 -1.37 9.93
CA GLU A 180 -18.44 -2.76 9.69
C GLU A 180 -19.61 -3.62 9.22
N GLU A 181 -20.79 -3.48 9.81
CA GLU A 181 -22.00 -4.17 9.37
C GLU A 181 -22.34 -3.83 7.90
N LYS A 182 -22.24 -2.56 7.52
CA LYS A 182 -22.50 -2.14 6.14
C LYS A 182 -21.45 -2.62 5.16
N ILE A 183 -20.17 -2.59 5.57
CA ILE A 183 -19.08 -3.15 4.76
C ILE A 183 -19.33 -4.64 4.53
N ALA A 184 -19.72 -5.39 5.54
CA ALA A 184 -20.01 -6.82 5.43
C ALA A 184 -21.18 -7.10 4.46
N VAL A 185 -22.28 -6.35 4.58
CA VAL A 185 -23.44 -6.48 3.68
C VAL A 185 -23.06 -6.17 2.23
N LEU A 186 -22.30 -5.10 2.00
CA LEU A 186 -21.86 -4.74 0.64
C LEU A 186 -20.86 -5.75 0.08
N ALA A 187 -19.94 -6.24 0.89
CA ALA A 187 -18.96 -7.25 0.49
C ALA A 187 -19.66 -8.55 0.04
N GLN A 188 -20.66 -9.01 0.81
CA GLN A 188 -21.48 -10.15 0.44
C GLN A 188 -22.25 -9.91 -0.87
N LYS A 189 -22.85 -8.73 -1.03
CA LYS A 189 -23.60 -8.39 -2.24
C LYS A 189 -22.73 -8.34 -3.49
N ILE A 190 -21.48 -7.86 -3.36
CA ILE A 190 -20.48 -7.87 -4.44
C ILE A 190 -20.14 -9.31 -4.83
N GLU A 191 -19.93 -10.21 -3.87
CA GLU A 191 -19.69 -11.63 -4.15
C GLU A 191 -20.87 -12.28 -4.86
N GLU A 192 -22.08 -12.08 -4.35
CA GLU A 192 -23.31 -12.67 -4.90
C GLU A 192 -23.61 -12.16 -6.32
N THR A 193 -23.39 -10.86 -6.58
CA THR A 193 -23.77 -10.23 -7.87
C THR A 193 -22.70 -10.42 -8.94
N TYR A 194 -21.43 -10.33 -8.56
CA TYR A 194 -20.30 -10.30 -9.51
C TYR A 194 -19.35 -11.48 -9.41
N GLY A 195 -19.53 -12.38 -8.43
CA GLY A 195 -18.68 -13.55 -8.21
C GLY A 195 -17.28 -13.22 -7.71
N ILE A 196 -17.05 -11.99 -7.20
CA ILE A 196 -15.76 -11.53 -6.71
C ILE A 196 -15.51 -12.14 -5.33
N LYS A 197 -14.43 -12.91 -5.19
CA LYS A 197 -14.03 -13.57 -3.93
C LYS A 197 -12.85 -12.92 -3.25
N GLU A 198 -12.10 -12.08 -3.95
CA GLU A 198 -10.93 -11.39 -3.42
C GLU A 198 -11.22 -9.87 -3.27
N ASN A 199 -10.62 -9.27 -2.26
CA ASN A 199 -10.72 -7.82 -2.00
C ASN A 199 -12.16 -7.27 -1.83
N GLN A 200 -13.14 -8.11 -1.50
CA GLN A 200 -14.55 -7.73 -1.33
C GLN A 200 -14.73 -6.56 -0.35
N ARG A 201 -14.03 -6.62 0.81
CA ARG A 201 -14.05 -5.57 1.82
C ARG A 201 -13.57 -4.24 1.24
N TRP A 202 -12.49 -4.26 0.47
CA TRP A 202 -11.95 -3.07 -0.17
C TRP A 202 -12.97 -2.46 -1.16
N TYR A 203 -13.59 -3.27 -2.02
CA TYR A 203 -14.63 -2.80 -2.93
C TYR A 203 -15.82 -2.21 -2.17
N ALA A 204 -16.25 -2.86 -1.09
CA ALA A 204 -17.32 -2.35 -0.25
C ALA A 204 -16.98 -0.97 0.34
N ILE A 205 -15.78 -0.79 0.88
CA ILE A 205 -15.30 0.50 1.39
C ILE A 205 -15.28 1.56 0.27
N LYS A 206 -14.80 1.21 -0.93
CA LYS A 206 -14.78 2.15 -2.07
C LYS A 206 -16.15 2.54 -2.56
N LEU A 207 -17.11 1.62 -2.56
CA LEU A 207 -18.53 1.94 -2.86
C LEU A 207 -19.12 2.88 -1.81
N LEU A 208 -18.84 2.66 -0.53
CA LEU A 208 -19.23 3.56 0.55
C LEU A 208 -18.58 4.94 0.43
N ALA A 209 -17.33 4.99 0.00
CA ALA A 209 -16.60 6.23 -0.28
C ALA A 209 -16.99 6.89 -1.61
N ARG A 210 -17.95 6.32 -2.35
CA ARG A 210 -18.43 6.81 -3.65
C ARG A 210 -17.32 6.92 -4.72
N ASP A 211 -16.38 5.97 -4.72
CA ASP A 211 -15.35 5.87 -5.77
C ASP A 211 -16.03 5.63 -7.13
N GLU A 212 -15.89 6.61 -8.05
CA GLU A 212 -16.62 6.61 -9.31
C GLU A 212 -16.23 5.44 -10.24
N GLU A 213 -14.99 4.98 -10.18
CA GLU A 213 -14.52 3.87 -11.03
C GLU A 213 -15.13 2.57 -10.52
N VAL A 214 -15.13 2.33 -9.21
CA VAL A 214 -15.75 1.15 -8.60
C VAL A 214 -17.26 1.16 -8.80
N GLN A 215 -17.91 2.33 -8.68
CA GLN A 215 -19.35 2.43 -8.94
C GLN A 215 -19.72 2.14 -10.40
N LYS A 216 -18.88 2.52 -11.35
CA LYS A 216 -19.07 2.22 -12.78
C LYS A 216 -18.83 0.75 -13.11
N GLU A 217 -17.82 0.15 -12.48
CA GLU A 217 -17.43 -1.24 -12.72
C GLU A 217 -18.37 -2.22 -12.01
N TYR A 218 -18.84 -1.87 -10.80
CA TYR A 218 -19.69 -2.69 -9.94
C TYR A 218 -20.91 -1.89 -9.43
N PRO A 219 -21.85 -1.52 -10.30
CA PRO A 219 -23.02 -0.76 -9.92
C PRO A 219 -23.93 -1.58 -8.98
N ILE A 220 -24.19 -1.06 -7.79
CA ILE A 220 -25.16 -1.63 -6.84
C ILE A 220 -26.39 -0.75 -6.82
N GLU A 221 -27.53 -1.28 -7.33
CA GLU A 221 -28.78 -0.54 -7.49
C GLU A 221 -29.53 -0.28 -6.17
N ASP A 222 -29.03 -0.74 -5.03
CA ASP A 222 -29.70 -0.60 -3.74
C ASP A 222 -29.40 0.76 -3.10
N SER A 223 -30.18 1.77 -3.52
CA SER A 223 -30.11 3.13 -3.00
C SER A 223 -30.25 3.19 -1.46
N ASN A 224 -31.01 2.27 -0.85
CA ASN A 224 -31.21 2.24 0.59
C ASN A 224 -29.96 1.93 1.40
N ILE A 225 -29.00 1.17 0.83
CA ILE A 225 -27.71 0.88 1.50
C ILE A 225 -26.76 2.08 1.35
N LEU A 226 -26.77 2.74 0.20
CA LEU A 226 -25.90 3.87 -0.10
C LEU A 226 -26.41 5.20 0.45
N ASP A 227 -27.74 5.45 0.42
CA ASP A 227 -28.33 6.73 0.84
C ASP A 227 -28.38 6.92 2.36
N ARG A 228 -28.52 5.84 3.12
CA ARG A 228 -28.42 5.93 4.61
C ARG A 228 -27.03 6.33 5.11
N LEU A 229 -26.02 6.40 4.24
CA LEU A 229 -24.67 6.82 4.54
C LEU A 229 -24.37 8.27 4.17
N SER A 230 -25.21 8.91 3.36
CA SER A 230 -25.03 10.31 2.95
C SER A 230 -25.19 11.33 4.11
N LEU A 231 -25.58 10.87 5.29
CA LEU A 231 -25.77 11.70 6.50
C LEU A 231 -24.54 11.81 7.40
N ILE A 232 -23.40 11.26 6.99
CA ILE A 232 -22.17 11.42 7.76
C ILE A 232 -21.19 12.23 6.95
N HIS A 233 -21.31 13.55 7.03
CA HIS A 233 -20.17 14.43 6.86
C HIS A 233 -19.19 14.09 7.97
N ILE A 234 -18.06 13.48 7.59
CA ILE A 234 -16.88 13.46 8.45
C ILE A 234 -16.34 14.88 8.40
N SER A 235 -16.71 15.67 9.40
CA SER A 235 -16.04 16.91 9.74
C SER A 235 -14.74 16.59 10.47
#